data_e0250a1474b654b10876478485aaec0e
#
_entry.id   e0250a1474b654b10876478485aaec0e
#
_cell.length_a   1.000
_cell.length_b   1.000
_cell.length_c   1.000
_cell.angle_alpha   90.00
_cell.angle_beta   90.00
_cell.angle_gamma   90.00
#
_symmetry.space_group_name_H-M   'P 1'
#
loop_
_entity.id
_entity.type
_entity.pdbx_description
1 polymer ?
#
loop_
_entity_poly.entity_id
_entity_poly.type
_entity_poly.pdbx_seq_one_letter_code
_entity_poly.pdbx_strand_id
1 'polypeptide(L)'
;QNRMGLMKSHAITSAPTQTCITQTSTKSTYGLPVSFGAGVKIGLSQRWSVGVGANYTILTRQFFGKYTKVEDNGKILPSVSSDIRNTQHYIGIPVNAYYDIIKDRVKFYTYAGGTVEKCVADNYKVLSTSIRHNESVKGVQFSVNAGIGVEFMLGRHLGLYIDPSVRYYFDCGQPKSIRTVQPLMLGFEMGFRARL
;
A
#
# COMPACT_ATOMS: atom_id res chain seq x y z
N GLN A 1 -13.96 -31.26 4.66
CA GLN A 1 -13.34 -30.96 5.96
C GLN A 1 -12.98 -29.47 5.98
N ASN A 2 -13.84 -28.68 6.65
CA ASN A 2 -13.67 -27.24 6.83
C ASN A 2 -12.53 -26.99 7.83
N ARG A 3 -11.40 -26.51 7.38
CA ARG A 3 -10.45 -25.84 8.25
C ARG A 3 -10.84 -24.38 8.38
N MET A 4 -11.64 -24.08 9.42
CA MET A 4 -11.73 -22.73 9.95
C MET A 4 -10.36 -22.32 10.49
N GLY A 5 -9.67 -21.44 9.80
CA GLY A 5 -8.49 -20.80 10.31
C GLY A 5 -8.89 -19.80 11.39
N LEU A 6 -8.72 -20.17 12.65
CA LEU A 6 -8.79 -19.24 13.76
C LEU A 6 -7.69 -18.20 13.59
N MET A 7 -8.04 -17.00 13.15
CA MET A 7 -7.16 -15.86 13.30
C MET A 7 -7.04 -15.54 14.79
N LYS A 8 -5.82 -15.62 15.32
CA LYS A 8 -5.52 -15.17 16.68
C LYS A 8 -5.94 -13.71 16.82
N SER A 9 -6.87 -13.47 17.71
CA SER A 9 -7.26 -12.13 18.15
C SER A 9 -6.06 -11.48 18.82
N HIS A 10 -5.49 -10.44 18.23
CA HIS A 10 -4.57 -9.57 18.93
C HIS A 10 -5.38 -8.68 19.88
N ALA A 11 -5.24 -8.92 21.15
CA ALA A 11 -5.75 -8.04 22.18
C ALA A 11 -4.91 -6.76 22.19
N ILE A 12 -5.54 -5.63 21.91
CA ILE A 12 -4.89 -4.32 21.91
C ILE A 12 -5.19 -3.67 23.25
N THR A 13 -4.15 -3.52 24.05
CA THR A 13 -4.20 -2.88 25.36
C THR A 13 -3.84 -1.41 25.22
N SER A 14 -4.83 -0.53 25.07
CA SER A 14 -4.70 0.89 25.41
C SER A 14 -6.07 1.52 25.54
N ALA A 15 -6.43 1.88 26.80
CA ALA A 15 -7.67 2.47 27.28
C ALA A 15 -8.82 1.46 27.54
N PRO A 16 -9.78 1.81 28.42
CA PRO A 16 -10.69 0.88 29.09
C PRO A 16 -11.74 0.18 28.20
N THR A 17 -11.69 0.31 26.89
CA THR A 17 -12.62 -0.34 25.99
C THR A 17 -11.86 -1.20 24.97
N GLN A 18 -11.86 -2.50 25.16
CA GLN A 18 -11.29 -3.43 24.18
C GLN A 18 -12.27 -3.61 23.01
N THR A 19 -11.82 -3.26 21.81
CA THR A 19 -12.59 -3.51 20.58
C THR A 19 -11.91 -4.64 19.81
N CYS A 20 -12.60 -5.74 19.61
CA CYS A 20 -12.12 -6.86 18.81
C CYS A 20 -12.80 -6.83 17.44
N ILE A 21 -12.00 -6.76 16.37
CA ILE A 21 -12.49 -6.80 14.99
C ILE A 21 -12.21 -8.18 14.43
N THR A 22 -13.23 -8.90 13.99
CA THR A 22 -13.10 -10.21 13.37
C THR A 22 -13.64 -10.16 11.94
N GLN A 23 -12.85 -10.57 10.99
CA GLN A 23 -13.31 -10.69 9.59
C GLN A 23 -14.24 -11.88 9.46
N THR A 24 -15.47 -11.65 8.99
CA THR A 24 -16.52 -12.68 8.89
C THR A 24 -16.70 -13.16 7.43
N SER A 25 -16.22 -12.41 6.45
CA SER A 25 -16.38 -12.73 5.02
C SER A 25 -15.03 -12.92 4.32
N THR A 26 -15.00 -13.90 3.40
CA THR A 26 -13.85 -14.13 2.50
C THR A 26 -13.79 -13.11 1.37
N LYS A 27 -14.88 -12.37 1.11
CA LYS A 27 -14.93 -11.33 0.08
C LYS A 27 -14.34 -10.04 0.60
N SER A 28 -13.17 -9.70 0.14
CA SER A 28 -12.53 -8.39 0.36
C SER A 28 -12.40 -7.69 -0.99
N THR A 29 -12.79 -6.43 -1.04
CA THR A 29 -12.56 -5.57 -2.21
C THR A 29 -11.33 -4.73 -1.94
N TYR A 30 -10.36 -4.83 -2.85
CA TYR A 30 -9.11 -4.07 -2.78
C TYR A 30 -9.19 -2.87 -3.71
N GLY A 31 -8.92 -1.69 -3.18
CA GLY A 31 -8.75 -0.49 -4.00
C GLY A 31 -7.43 -0.54 -4.76
N LEU A 32 -7.37 0.16 -5.87
CA LEU A 32 -6.12 0.35 -6.61
C LEU A 32 -5.13 1.14 -5.72
N PRO A 33 -3.91 0.64 -5.47
CA PRO A 33 -2.89 1.41 -4.77
C PRO A 33 -2.52 2.66 -5.57
N VAL A 34 -2.61 3.80 -4.92
CA VAL A 34 -2.21 5.08 -5.49
C VAL A 34 -0.96 5.56 -4.76
N SER A 35 0.08 5.88 -5.52
CA SER A 35 1.36 6.35 -5.00
C SER A 35 1.70 7.72 -5.54
N PHE A 36 2.24 8.55 -4.67
CA PHE A 36 2.83 9.85 -5.03
C PHE A 36 4.31 9.81 -4.73
N GLY A 37 5.13 10.22 -5.69
CA GLY A 37 6.57 10.10 -5.56
C GLY A 37 7.36 11.31 -6.02
N ALA A 38 8.60 11.35 -5.52
CA ALA A 38 9.63 12.24 -6.03
C ALA A 38 10.94 11.47 -6.14
N GLY A 39 11.70 11.71 -7.19
CA GLY A 39 12.93 10.95 -7.42
C GLY A 39 13.91 11.63 -8.35
N VAL A 40 15.05 10.98 -8.47
CA VAL A 40 16.15 11.38 -9.35
C VAL A 40 16.41 10.23 -10.33
N LYS A 41 16.59 10.58 -11.60
CA LYS A 41 16.91 9.65 -12.70
C LYS A 41 18.25 10.02 -13.30
N ILE A 42 19.16 9.08 -13.32
CA ILE A 42 20.53 9.22 -13.84
C ILE A 42 20.62 8.43 -15.15
N GLY A 43 21.02 9.09 -16.24
CA GLY A 43 21.23 8.46 -17.52
C GLY A 43 22.53 7.65 -17.53
N LEU A 44 22.44 6.35 -17.80
CA LEU A 44 23.60 5.46 -17.97
C LEU A 44 24.02 5.33 -19.42
N SER A 45 23.06 5.45 -20.32
CA SER A 45 23.25 5.28 -21.77
C SER A 45 22.18 6.08 -22.52
N GLN A 46 22.24 6.04 -23.85
CA GLN A 46 21.25 6.75 -24.67
C GLN A 46 19.80 6.36 -24.37
N ARG A 47 19.54 5.13 -23.93
CA ARG A 47 18.19 4.64 -23.64
C ARG A 47 18.01 4.11 -22.21
N TRP A 48 19.11 3.83 -21.52
CA TRP A 48 19.06 3.27 -20.17
C TRP A 48 19.32 4.33 -19.11
N SER A 49 18.55 4.27 -18.07
CA SER A 49 18.73 5.10 -16.88
C SER A 49 18.33 4.33 -15.62
N VAL A 50 18.89 4.75 -14.50
CA VAL A 50 18.56 4.25 -13.17
C VAL A 50 18.00 5.40 -12.36
N GLY A 51 16.99 5.13 -11.55
CA GLY A 51 16.42 6.13 -10.68
C GLY A 51 16.21 5.60 -9.28
N VAL A 52 16.30 6.51 -8.33
CA VAL A 52 15.98 6.32 -6.93
C VAL A 52 15.10 7.47 -6.48
N GLY A 53 14.20 7.18 -5.55
CA GLY A 53 13.27 8.19 -5.06
C GLY A 53 12.70 7.88 -3.70
N ALA A 54 11.68 8.63 -3.35
CA ALA A 54 10.80 8.36 -2.23
C ALA A 54 9.37 8.39 -2.72
N ASN A 55 8.55 7.49 -2.24
CA ASN A 55 7.13 7.48 -2.55
C ASN A 55 6.27 7.31 -1.30
N TYR A 56 5.04 7.78 -1.41
CA TYR A 56 4.00 7.64 -0.42
C TYR A 56 2.82 6.93 -1.07
N THR A 57 2.45 5.77 -0.54
CA THR A 57 1.41 4.92 -1.09
C THR A 57 0.22 4.83 -0.16
N ILE A 58 -0.98 5.01 -0.70
CA ILE A 58 -2.25 4.82 -0.01
C ILE A 58 -2.89 3.54 -0.55
N LEU A 59 -3.20 2.63 0.34
CA LEU A 59 -3.83 1.35 0.04
C LEU A 59 -5.13 1.22 0.82
N THR A 60 -6.25 0.99 0.13
CA THR A 60 -7.57 0.86 0.75
C THR A 60 -8.12 -0.54 0.52
N ARG A 61 -8.65 -1.12 1.58
CA ARG A 61 -9.38 -2.39 1.58
C ARG A 61 -10.74 -2.21 2.23
N GLN A 62 -11.76 -2.81 1.64
CA GLN A 62 -13.08 -2.94 2.24
C GLN A 62 -13.39 -4.40 2.48
N PHE A 63 -13.88 -4.73 3.67
CA PHE A 63 -14.33 -6.07 4.02
C PHE A 63 -15.50 -6.00 4.99
N PHE A 64 -16.32 -7.04 4.96
CA PHE A 64 -17.41 -7.19 5.92
C PHE A 64 -16.89 -7.88 7.17
N GLY A 65 -17.03 -7.23 8.30
CA GLY A 65 -16.51 -7.71 9.58
C GLY A 65 -17.48 -7.51 10.73
N LYS A 66 -17.26 -8.25 11.80
CA LYS A 66 -17.94 -8.06 13.08
C LYS A 66 -17.01 -7.34 14.04
N TYR A 67 -17.50 -6.34 14.72
CA TYR A 67 -16.79 -5.75 15.85
C TYR A 67 -17.60 -5.97 17.13
N THR A 68 -16.88 -6.30 18.18
CA THR A 68 -17.44 -6.53 19.52
C THR A 68 -16.77 -5.56 20.47
N LYS A 69 -17.57 -4.80 21.21
CA LYS A 69 -17.09 -3.97 22.32
C LYS A 69 -17.19 -4.75 23.62
N VAL A 70 -16.14 -4.72 24.39
CA VAL A 70 -16.14 -5.20 25.79
C VAL A 70 -16.14 -3.96 26.68
N GLU A 71 -17.17 -3.81 27.49
CA GLU A 71 -17.29 -2.73 28.47
C GLU A 71 -16.41 -3.02 29.69
N ASP A 72 -15.99 -1.99 30.42
CA ASP A 72 -15.09 -2.10 31.60
C ASP A 72 -15.58 -3.07 32.67
N ASN A 73 -16.89 -3.33 32.76
CA ASN A 73 -17.50 -4.28 33.63
C ASN A 73 -17.49 -5.74 33.15
N GLY A 74 -16.77 -6.01 32.03
CA GLY A 74 -16.71 -7.34 31.41
C GLY A 74 -17.95 -7.73 30.61
N LYS A 75 -18.91 -6.84 30.44
CA LYS A 75 -20.12 -7.10 29.67
C LYS A 75 -19.80 -7.03 28.16
N ILE A 76 -19.98 -8.13 27.45
CA ILE A 76 -19.84 -8.23 26.01
C ILE A 76 -21.09 -7.66 25.36
N LEU A 77 -20.97 -6.54 24.68
CA LEU A 77 -22.05 -5.99 23.86
C LEU A 77 -22.28 -6.85 22.61
N PRO A 78 -23.52 -6.92 22.08
CA PRO A 78 -23.79 -7.69 20.88
C PRO A 78 -22.89 -7.25 19.74
N SER A 79 -22.32 -8.20 19.03
CA SER A 79 -21.44 -7.93 17.88
C SER A 79 -22.24 -7.31 16.74
N VAL A 80 -21.81 -6.16 16.25
CA VAL A 80 -22.42 -5.48 15.12
C VAL A 80 -21.63 -5.86 13.86
N SER A 81 -22.35 -6.36 12.85
CA SER A 81 -21.76 -6.61 11.53
C SER A 81 -21.81 -5.34 10.70
N SER A 82 -20.69 -4.92 10.16
CA SER A 82 -20.60 -3.71 9.34
C SER A 82 -19.51 -3.81 8.28
N ASP A 83 -19.64 -2.99 7.26
CA ASP A 83 -18.55 -2.75 6.32
C ASP A 83 -17.43 -1.98 7.02
N ILE A 84 -16.25 -2.58 7.00
CA ILE A 84 -15.04 -1.99 7.58
C ILE A 84 -14.12 -1.60 6.44
N ARG A 85 -13.71 -0.34 6.44
CA ARG A 85 -12.68 0.17 5.54
C ARG A 85 -11.36 0.26 6.28
N ASN A 86 -10.37 -0.44 5.77
CA ASN A 86 -8.99 -0.33 6.21
C ASN A 86 -8.23 0.53 5.20
N THR A 87 -7.52 1.55 5.68
CA THR A 87 -6.65 2.38 4.86
C THR A 87 -5.25 2.37 5.45
N GLN A 88 -4.30 1.88 4.67
CA GLN A 88 -2.90 1.76 5.04
C GLN A 88 -2.07 2.79 4.27
N HIS A 89 -1.12 3.39 4.97
CA HIS A 89 -0.21 4.39 4.44
C HIS A 89 1.22 3.86 4.51
N TYR A 90 1.91 3.90 3.39
CA TYR A 90 3.27 3.41 3.27
C TYR A 90 4.21 4.51 2.77
N ILE A 91 5.41 4.52 3.32
CA ILE A 91 6.53 5.29 2.78
C ILE A 91 7.53 4.29 2.22
N GLY A 92 8.02 4.54 1.01
CA GLY A 92 8.92 3.64 0.32
C GLY A 92 10.07 4.34 -0.39
N ILE A 93 11.10 3.56 -0.65
CA ILE A 93 12.26 3.95 -1.45
C ILE A 93 12.32 3.02 -2.66
N PRO A 94 11.82 3.47 -3.83
CA PRO A 94 11.95 2.73 -5.08
C PRO A 94 13.34 2.91 -5.68
N VAL A 95 13.86 1.81 -6.24
CA VAL A 95 15.05 1.80 -7.09
C VAL A 95 14.68 1.07 -8.37
N ASN A 96 14.69 1.77 -9.50
CA ASN A 96 14.20 1.26 -10.78
C ASN A 96 15.23 1.48 -11.88
N ALA A 97 15.29 0.53 -12.81
CA ALA A 97 15.94 0.70 -14.10
C ALA A 97 14.87 1.06 -15.15
N TYR A 98 15.17 2.01 -15.99
CA TYR A 98 14.29 2.55 -17.03
C TYR A 98 14.88 2.34 -18.41
N TYR A 99 14.03 1.98 -19.35
CA TYR A 99 14.37 1.94 -20.77
C TYR A 99 13.46 2.89 -21.55
N ASP A 100 14.04 3.97 -22.06
CA ASP A 100 13.30 5.00 -22.80
C ASP A 100 13.01 4.51 -24.24
N ILE A 101 11.72 4.39 -24.56
CA ILE A 101 11.22 3.98 -25.88
C ILE A 101 11.16 5.21 -26.79
N ILE A 102 10.55 6.29 -26.32
CA ILE A 102 10.39 7.57 -27.02
C ILE A 102 11.01 8.67 -26.15
N LYS A 103 11.80 9.56 -26.75
CA LYS A 103 12.59 10.57 -26.05
C LYS A 103 12.27 12.00 -26.48
N ASP A 104 11.03 12.29 -26.75
CA ASP A 104 10.58 13.64 -27.08
C ASP A 104 10.21 14.43 -25.82
N ARG A 105 9.46 15.50 -25.96
CA ARG A 105 8.91 16.30 -24.86
C ARG A 105 8.00 15.45 -23.96
N VAL A 106 7.35 14.46 -24.55
CA VAL A 106 6.64 13.38 -23.87
C VAL A 106 7.47 12.12 -24.06
N LYS A 107 7.98 11.57 -22.96
CA LYS A 107 8.82 10.37 -22.97
C LYS A 107 7.98 9.17 -22.60
N PHE A 108 8.07 8.12 -23.39
CA PHE A 108 7.51 6.82 -23.08
C PHE A 108 8.64 5.87 -22.70
N TYR A 109 8.48 5.14 -21.63
CA TYR A 109 9.49 4.20 -21.15
C TYR A 109 8.83 2.98 -20.52
N THR A 110 9.59 1.90 -20.45
CA THR A 110 9.32 0.77 -19.57
C THR A 110 10.31 0.78 -18.40
N TYR A 111 9.92 0.19 -17.30
CA TYR A 111 10.80 0.12 -16.14
C TYR A 111 10.56 -1.13 -15.33
N ALA A 112 11.58 -1.54 -14.59
CA ALA A 112 11.50 -2.60 -13.61
C ALA A 112 12.45 -2.27 -12.45
N GLY A 113 12.10 -2.74 -11.27
CA GLY A 113 12.92 -2.51 -10.09
C GLY A 113 12.34 -3.08 -8.83
N GLY A 114 12.82 -2.56 -7.70
CA GLY A 114 12.40 -2.95 -6.37
C GLY A 114 12.08 -1.75 -5.51
N THR A 115 11.23 -1.97 -4.51
CA THR A 115 10.87 -0.95 -3.54
C THR A 115 10.96 -1.54 -2.14
N VAL A 116 11.56 -0.78 -1.24
CA VAL A 116 11.57 -1.04 0.19
C VAL A 116 10.57 -0.09 0.82
N GLU A 117 9.56 -0.63 1.49
CA GLU A 117 8.45 0.17 2.03
C GLU A 117 8.23 -0.13 3.51
N LYS A 118 7.79 0.89 4.23
CA LYS A 118 7.38 0.79 5.63
C LYS A 118 5.97 1.31 5.80
N CYS A 119 5.12 0.54 6.47
CA CYS A 119 3.81 1.02 6.88
C CYS A 119 3.96 2.03 8.01
N VAL A 120 3.46 3.24 7.81
CA VAL A 120 3.56 4.34 8.78
C VAL A 120 2.25 4.61 9.49
N ALA A 121 1.12 4.22 8.89
CA ALA A 121 -0.19 4.33 9.51
C ALA A 121 -1.13 3.25 8.97
N ASP A 122 -1.91 2.66 9.87
CA ASP A 122 -2.95 1.68 9.57
C ASP A 122 -4.24 2.11 10.25
N ASN A 123 -5.19 2.60 9.46
CA ASN A 123 -6.42 3.19 9.92
C ASN A 123 -7.61 2.29 9.60
N TYR A 124 -8.33 1.86 10.62
CA TYR A 124 -9.60 1.15 10.50
C TYR A 124 -10.77 2.10 10.73
N LYS A 125 -11.69 2.16 9.79
CA LYS A 125 -12.93 2.91 9.90
C LYS A 125 -14.12 1.98 9.74
N VAL A 126 -14.94 1.91 10.77
CA VAL A 126 -16.23 1.21 10.73
C VAL A 126 -17.25 2.15 10.11
N LEU A 127 -17.86 1.78 8.98
CA LEU A 127 -18.74 2.69 8.21
C LEU A 127 -20.05 3.01 8.96
N SER A 128 -20.50 2.12 9.84
CA SER A 128 -21.74 2.31 10.64
C SER A 128 -21.55 3.14 11.91
N THR A 129 -20.31 3.38 12.32
CA THR A 129 -20.00 4.10 13.56
C THR A 129 -18.68 4.84 13.38
N SER A 130 -18.61 6.10 13.84
CA SER A 130 -17.40 6.95 13.69
C SER A 130 -16.21 6.52 14.55
N ILE A 131 -16.01 5.21 14.76
CA ILE A 131 -14.90 4.68 15.51
C ILE A 131 -13.69 4.56 14.57
N ARG A 132 -12.60 5.23 14.93
CA ARG A 132 -11.30 5.13 14.28
C ARG A 132 -10.35 4.37 15.19
N HIS A 133 -9.71 3.36 14.66
CA HIS A 133 -8.65 2.64 15.35
C HIS A 133 -7.37 2.80 14.52
N ASN A 134 -6.29 3.19 15.19
CA ASN A 134 -4.98 3.40 14.56
C ASN A 134 -4.01 2.36 15.12
N GLU A 135 -3.49 1.52 14.27
CA GLU A 135 -2.52 0.48 14.63
C GLU A 135 -1.16 0.77 13.99
N SER A 136 -0.10 0.60 14.77
CA SER A 136 1.26 0.74 14.26
C SER A 136 1.78 -0.61 13.78
N VAL A 137 1.87 -0.79 12.47
CA VAL A 137 2.45 -1.99 11.86
C VAL A 137 3.97 -1.86 11.87
N LYS A 138 4.63 -2.73 12.64
CA LYS A 138 6.09 -2.82 12.66
C LYS A 138 6.55 -3.78 11.55
N GLY A 139 7.51 -3.34 10.74
CA GLY A 139 8.13 -4.17 9.73
C GLY A 139 8.44 -3.40 8.44
N VAL A 140 9.42 -3.90 7.71
CA VAL A 140 9.81 -3.41 6.38
C VAL A 140 9.34 -4.43 5.36
N GLN A 141 8.75 -3.97 4.28
CA GLN A 141 8.24 -4.78 3.20
C GLN A 141 9.06 -4.57 1.93
N PHE A 142 9.40 -5.67 1.27
CA PHE A 142 10.07 -5.65 -0.03
C PHE A 142 9.07 -6.00 -1.14
N SER A 143 9.19 -5.29 -2.25
CA SER A 143 8.43 -5.58 -3.46
C SER A 143 9.28 -5.44 -4.69
N VAL A 144 8.93 -6.16 -5.76
CA VAL A 144 9.42 -5.91 -7.11
C VAL A 144 8.29 -5.34 -7.94
N ASN A 145 8.64 -4.47 -8.85
CA ASN A 145 7.69 -3.79 -9.72
C ASN A 145 8.20 -3.73 -11.16
N ALA A 146 7.28 -3.79 -12.08
CA ALA A 146 7.53 -3.55 -13.49
C ALA A 146 6.34 -2.79 -14.09
N GLY A 147 6.59 -1.96 -15.08
CA GLY A 147 5.54 -1.17 -15.69
C GLY A 147 5.99 -0.41 -16.92
N ILE A 148 5.05 0.34 -17.43
CA ILE A 148 5.27 1.35 -18.47
C ILE A 148 5.00 2.71 -17.88
N GLY A 149 5.61 3.75 -18.41
CA GLY A 149 5.40 5.09 -17.87
C GLY A 149 5.45 6.15 -18.95
N VAL A 150 4.86 7.27 -18.59
CA VAL A 150 4.89 8.49 -19.38
C VAL A 150 5.45 9.61 -18.53
N GLU A 151 6.39 10.36 -19.06
CA GLU A 151 6.99 11.51 -18.40
C GLU A 151 6.91 12.75 -19.28
N PHE A 152 6.28 13.77 -18.77
CA PHE A 152 6.14 15.08 -19.41
C PHE A 152 7.25 16.00 -18.90
N MET A 153 8.14 16.42 -19.77
CA MET A 153 9.20 17.33 -19.40
C MET A 153 8.66 18.76 -19.21
N LEU A 154 8.68 19.23 -17.98
CA LEU A 154 8.30 20.60 -17.57
C LEU A 154 9.43 21.60 -17.81
N GLY A 155 10.68 21.11 -17.94
CA GLY A 155 11.86 21.89 -18.15
C GLY A 155 13.04 21.01 -18.60
N ARG A 156 14.26 21.50 -18.45
CA ARG A 156 15.46 20.74 -18.86
C ARG A 156 15.74 19.54 -17.97
N HIS A 157 15.44 19.64 -16.68
CA HIS A 157 15.83 18.65 -15.67
C HIS A 157 14.65 18.14 -14.82
N LEU A 158 13.43 18.65 -15.00
CA LEU A 158 12.27 18.26 -14.23
C LEU A 158 11.19 17.69 -15.13
N GLY A 159 10.70 16.51 -14.78
CA GLY A 159 9.57 15.84 -15.42
C GLY A 159 8.45 15.50 -14.42
N LEU A 160 7.22 15.55 -14.90
CA LEU A 160 6.05 14.98 -14.26
C LEU A 160 5.83 13.59 -14.85
N TYR A 161 5.75 12.57 -14.01
CA TYR A 161 5.58 11.19 -14.49
C TYR A 161 4.29 10.56 -14.01
N ILE A 162 3.82 9.59 -14.80
CA ILE A 162 2.69 8.72 -14.52
C ILE A 162 3.10 7.30 -14.87
N ASP A 163 3.11 6.43 -13.87
CA ASP A 163 3.66 5.08 -13.93
C ASP A 163 2.65 4.02 -13.49
N PRO A 164 1.78 3.51 -14.39
CA PRO A 164 1.06 2.28 -14.14
C PRO A 164 2.02 1.10 -14.03
N SER A 165 1.81 0.24 -13.03
CA SER A 165 2.71 -0.85 -12.71
C SER A 165 2.00 -2.10 -12.21
N VAL A 166 2.68 -3.23 -12.37
CA VAL A 166 2.40 -4.47 -11.65
C VAL A 166 3.44 -4.59 -10.56
N ARG A 167 2.99 -4.85 -9.32
CA ARG A 167 3.86 -5.01 -8.14
C ARG A 167 3.64 -6.38 -7.52
N TYR A 168 4.73 -7.02 -7.15
CA TYR A 168 4.72 -8.25 -6.38
C TYR A 168 5.37 -8.02 -5.02
N TYR A 169 4.65 -8.29 -3.96
CA TYR A 169 5.07 -8.10 -2.58
C TYR A 169 5.55 -9.41 -1.99
N PHE A 170 6.77 -9.42 -1.43
CA PHE A 170 7.31 -10.57 -0.74
C PHE A 170 6.75 -10.67 0.67
N ASP A 171 6.55 -11.90 1.14
CA ASP A 171 6.22 -12.15 2.53
C ASP A 171 7.49 -11.99 3.38
N CYS A 172 7.55 -10.93 4.17
CA CYS A 172 8.69 -10.60 5.02
C CYS A 172 8.41 -10.88 6.51
N GLY A 173 7.49 -11.82 6.80
CA GLY A 173 7.14 -12.17 8.18
C GLY A 173 6.32 -11.11 8.91
N GLN A 174 5.69 -10.22 8.17
CA GLN A 174 4.80 -9.20 8.73
C GLN A 174 3.45 -9.77 9.15
N PRO A 175 2.73 -9.10 10.08
CA PRO A 175 1.33 -9.43 10.34
C PRO A 175 0.53 -9.39 9.03
N LYS A 176 -0.47 -10.26 8.90
CA LYS A 176 -1.30 -10.37 7.69
C LYS A 176 -1.85 -9.01 7.28
N SER A 177 -1.23 -8.42 6.28
CA SER A 177 -1.67 -7.18 5.66
C SER A 177 -2.42 -7.48 4.36
N ILE A 178 -2.96 -6.44 3.73
CA ILE A 178 -3.57 -6.54 2.40
C ILE A 178 -2.60 -7.18 1.40
N ARG A 179 -1.32 -6.84 1.48
CA ARG A 179 -0.25 -7.26 0.58
C ARG A 179 0.19 -8.72 0.75
N THR A 180 0.01 -9.29 1.94
CA THR A 180 0.27 -10.72 2.20
C THR A 180 -0.86 -11.62 1.71
N VAL A 181 -2.09 -11.10 1.63
CA VAL A 181 -3.25 -11.85 1.13
C VAL A 181 -3.32 -11.84 -0.40
N GLN A 182 -2.91 -10.72 -1.01
CA GLN A 182 -2.86 -10.56 -2.47
C GLN A 182 -1.49 -9.99 -2.87
N PRO A 183 -0.48 -10.85 -3.07
CA PRO A 183 0.88 -10.41 -3.32
C PRO A 183 1.07 -9.71 -4.67
N LEU A 184 0.24 -10.04 -5.66
CA LEU A 184 0.27 -9.41 -6.98
C LEU A 184 -0.79 -8.31 -7.05
N MET A 185 -0.37 -7.07 -7.25
CA MET A 185 -1.25 -5.91 -7.32
C MET A 185 -0.92 -5.02 -8.52
N LEU A 186 -1.97 -4.47 -9.12
CA LEU A 186 -1.83 -3.34 -10.03
C LEU A 186 -1.69 -2.07 -9.21
N GLY A 187 -0.74 -1.22 -9.56
CA GLY A 187 -0.47 0.05 -8.89
C GLY A 187 -0.42 1.21 -9.88
N PHE A 188 -0.61 2.39 -9.35
CA PHE A 188 -0.52 3.63 -10.09
C PHE A 188 0.32 4.62 -9.29
N GLU A 189 1.41 5.10 -9.88
CA GLU A 189 2.29 6.08 -9.26
C GLU A 189 2.37 7.34 -10.11
N MET A 190 2.32 8.49 -9.49
CA MET A 190 2.56 9.77 -10.13
C MET A 190 3.49 10.64 -9.27
N GLY A 191 4.21 11.55 -9.89
CA GLY A 191 5.11 12.41 -9.14
C GLY A 191 6.04 13.22 -10.02
N PHE A 192 7.03 13.79 -9.36
CA PHE A 192 8.06 14.59 -10.02
C PHE A 192 9.39 13.85 -10.00
N ARG A 193 10.11 13.97 -11.12
CA ARG A 193 11.41 13.33 -11.28
C ARG A 193 12.42 14.32 -11.85
N ALA A 194 13.52 14.50 -11.13
CA ALA A 194 14.66 15.23 -11.63
C ALA A 194 15.55 14.32 -12.49
N ARG A 195 16.13 14.86 -13.54
CA ARG A 195 17.09 14.17 -14.42
C ARG A 195 18.46 14.82 -14.31
N LEU A 196 19.43 13.99 -14.09
CA LEU A 196 20.86 14.32 -14.04
C LEU A 196 21.58 13.64 -15.21
#